data_0213b1fcdb1dfd4d32da91b51ceb78de
#
_entry.id   0213b1fcdb1dfd4d32da91b51ceb78de
#
_cell.length_a   1.000
_cell.length_b   1.000
_cell.length_c   1.000
_cell.angle_alpha   90.00
_cell.angle_beta   90.00
_cell.angle_gamma   90.00
#
_symmetry.space_group_name_H-M   'P 1'
#
loop_
_entity.id
_entity.type
_entity.pdbx_description
1 polymer ?
#
loop_
_entity_poly.entity_id
_entity_poly.type
_entity_poly.pdbx_seq_one_letter_code
_entity_poly.pdbx_strand_id
1 'polypeptide(L)'
;VHDGTGRIVVQGLTKQFGPVTAVQNLGFTVEPGTVTGFLGPNGSGKTTTLRMLLGLVRPTAGQATVNGRPFEQLGNPARVVGAVLEAQSFHPTRSALNHLRSFAAAIGVSDRVVNDVLGLVGLHQAGRRNTKGFSLGMRQRLALATALLGDPQILILDEPSNGLDPEGIAWLRGFLRDFASRGRTVLISSHLLREVEQTVDQVVIISRGQSMYHGSLDQLRAQRPSRVLVQADDLATLVGALQEAGHNGIESIPDGRLAVSGADSKQVADLALKAGVAVYGIQEEHVDLESLFLEMTSGQYTGAPGFGPPAPQQPPPNWGQPPGSGGFPTVNPYQQPGAPQGPYQQQGPYQHGPQGPYQPGPYQQGPPQHSPYQQPPGDQGQSDGSGGNH
;
A
#
# COMPACT_ATOMS: atom_id res chain seq x y z
N VAL A 1 22.34 26.62 -4.30
CA VAL A 1 22.28 26.90 -2.86
C VAL A 1 21.45 25.79 -2.23
N HIS A 2 22.00 25.12 -1.24
CA HIS A 2 21.31 24.08 -0.49
C HIS A 2 20.33 24.80 0.45
N ASP A 3 19.03 24.65 0.25
CA ASP A 3 18.04 25.36 1.07
C ASP A 3 17.78 24.71 2.44
N GLY A 4 18.25 23.45 2.63
CA GLY A 4 18.20 22.75 3.90
C GLY A 4 16.78 22.50 4.46
N THR A 5 15.74 22.77 3.67
CA THR A 5 14.35 22.82 4.17
C THR A 5 13.67 21.46 4.24
N GLY A 6 14.25 20.41 3.67
CA GLY A 6 13.58 19.11 3.54
C GLY A 6 12.56 19.04 2.39
N ARG A 7 12.53 20.03 1.49
CA ARG A 7 11.61 20.09 0.35
C ARG A 7 12.02 19.13 -0.76
N ILE A 8 11.03 18.44 -1.34
CA ILE A 8 11.16 17.68 -2.58
C ILE A 8 10.47 18.45 -3.70
N VAL A 9 11.13 18.61 -4.87
CA VAL A 9 10.54 19.25 -6.04
C VAL A 9 10.75 18.38 -7.26
N VAL A 10 9.66 18.08 -7.95
CA VAL A 10 9.62 17.31 -9.21
C VAL A 10 9.09 18.22 -10.30
N GLN A 11 9.84 18.35 -11.42
CA GLN A 11 9.51 19.28 -12.51
C GLN A 11 9.67 18.60 -13.88
N GLY A 12 8.55 18.47 -14.60
CA GLY A 12 8.52 17.93 -15.95
C GLY A 12 9.07 16.50 -16.06
N LEU A 13 9.04 15.75 -14.96
CA LEU A 13 9.70 14.45 -14.86
C LEU A 13 9.08 13.45 -15.83
N THR A 14 9.92 12.89 -16.71
CA THR A 14 9.48 11.96 -17.75
C THR A 14 10.40 10.75 -17.79
N LYS A 15 9.81 9.56 -17.95
CA LYS A 15 10.53 8.30 -18.13
C LYS A 15 9.91 7.43 -19.19
N GLN A 16 10.72 7.07 -20.18
CA GLN A 16 10.39 6.11 -21.22
C GLN A 16 11.28 4.88 -21.12
N PHE A 17 10.71 3.71 -21.26
CA PHE A 17 11.39 2.42 -21.41
C PHE A 17 11.03 1.83 -22.77
N GLY A 18 11.89 2.03 -23.78
CA GLY A 18 11.55 1.68 -25.15
C GLY A 18 10.25 2.37 -25.60
N PRO A 19 9.23 1.62 -26.03
CA PRO A 19 7.95 2.20 -26.48
C PRO A 19 7.02 2.61 -25.33
N VAL A 20 7.33 2.24 -24.09
CA VAL A 20 6.46 2.45 -22.93
C VAL A 20 6.85 3.73 -22.19
N THR A 21 5.92 4.68 -22.10
CA THR A 21 6.06 5.88 -21.25
C THR A 21 5.49 5.57 -19.87
N ALA A 22 6.39 5.38 -18.90
CA ALA A 22 6.01 5.05 -17.52
C ALA A 22 5.65 6.29 -16.69
N VAL A 23 6.27 7.45 -16.99
CA VAL A 23 5.99 8.74 -16.35
C VAL A 23 6.10 9.82 -17.44
N GLN A 24 5.15 10.76 -17.46
CA GLN A 24 5.04 11.78 -18.49
C GLN A 24 4.78 13.15 -17.87
N ASN A 25 5.75 14.05 -18.01
CA ASN A 25 5.66 15.46 -17.62
C ASN A 25 5.11 15.67 -16.19
N LEU A 26 5.55 14.82 -15.24
CA LEU A 26 5.08 14.85 -13.88
C LEU A 26 5.68 16.03 -13.12
N GLY A 27 4.84 16.80 -12.41
CA GLY A 27 5.25 17.93 -11.59
C GLY A 27 4.50 17.95 -10.26
N PHE A 28 5.23 18.03 -9.14
CA PHE A 28 4.68 18.24 -7.80
C PHE A 28 5.76 18.69 -6.83
N THR A 29 5.33 19.20 -5.67
CA THR A 29 6.22 19.57 -4.56
C THR A 29 5.76 18.88 -3.29
N VAL A 30 6.70 18.42 -2.46
CA VAL A 30 6.45 17.90 -1.11
C VAL A 30 7.07 18.86 -0.12
N GLU A 31 6.22 19.42 0.75
CA GLU A 31 6.64 20.43 1.72
C GLU A 31 7.04 19.77 3.06
N PRO A 32 8.01 20.37 3.79
CA PRO A 32 8.37 19.92 5.11
C PRO A 32 7.23 20.10 6.11
N GLY A 33 7.22 19.28 7.16
CA GLY A 33 6.19 19.31 8.20
C GLY A 33 4.88 18.62 7.80
N THR A 34 4.83 17.98 6.63
CA THR A 34 3.63 17.30 6.12
C THR A 34 3.90 15.84 5.77
N VAL A 35 2.85 15.04 5.85
CA VAL A 35 2.80 13.70 5.25
C VAL A 35 2.09 13.81 3.91
N THR A 36 2.81 13.56 2.83
CA THR A 36 2.26 13.58 1.46
C THR A 36 2.05 12.15 0.96
N GLY A 37 0.81 11.85 0.54
CA GLY A 37 0.44 10.61 -0.13
C GLY A 37 0.67 10.70 -1.63
N PHE A 38 1.46 9.79 -2.20
CA PHE A 38 1.67 9.65 -3.64
C PHE A 38 0.85 8.46 -4.15
N LEU A 39 -0.35 8.75 -4.65
CA LEU A 39 -1.42 7.80 -4.85
C LEU A 39 -1.63 7.48 -6.32
N GLY A 40 -2.01 6.25 -6.62
CA GLY A 40 -2.34 5.83 -7.97
C GLY A 40 -2.47 4.32 -8.07
N PRO A 41 -3.19 3.81 -9.07
CA PRO A 41 -3.31 2.37 -9.29
C PRO A 41 -1.96 1.72 -9.62
N ASN A 42 -1.92 0.40 -9.57
CA ASN A 42 -0.73 -0.35 -9.96
C ASN A 42 -0.38 -0.04 -11.43
N GLY A 43 0.91 0.15 -11.72
CA GLY A 43 1.37 0.56 -13.05
C GLY A 43 1.22 2.05 -13.38
N SER A 44 0.73 2.90 -12.47
CA SER A 44 0.58 4.34 -12.73
C SER A 44 1.90 5.12 -12.75
N GLY A 45 3.04 4.49 -12.39
CA GLY A 45 4.36 5.12 -12.40
C GLY A 45 4.92 5.50 -11.03
N LYS A 46 4.25 5.15 -9.90
CA LYS A 46 4.68 5.49 -8.52
C LYS A 46 6.12 5.08 -8.23
N THR A 47 6.40 3.79 -8.24
CA THR A 47 7.74 3.24 -7.95
C THR A 47 8.80 3.78 -8.91
N THR A 48 8.45 3.98 -10.20
CA THR A 48 9.37 4.57 -11.19
C THR A 48 9.73 6.01 -10.81
N THR A 49 8.75 6.80 -10.39
CA THR A 49 8.96 8.18 -9.92
C THR A 49 9.84 8.22 -8.68
N LEU A 50 9.55 7.38 -7.67
CA LEU A 50 10.38 7.30 -6.46
C LEU A 50 11.82 6.85 -6.77
N ARG A 51 12.01 5.90 -7.68
CA ARG A 51 13.34 5.49 -8.14
C ARG A 51 14.10 6.60 -8.87
N MET A 52 13.41 7.44 -9.66
CA MET A 52 14.02 8.61 -10.29
C MET A 52 14.41 9.67 -9.26
N LEU A 53 13.53 9.92 -8.27
CA LEU A 53 13.81 10.87 -7.19
C LEU A 53 15.05 10.47 -6.36
N LEU A 54 15.27 9.16 -6.19
CA LEU A 54 16.42 8.60 -5.46
C LEU A 54 17.65 8.34 -6.37
N GLY A 55 17.66 8.81 -7.61
CA GLY A 55 18.78 8.62 -8.53
C GLY A 55 19.00 7.19 -9.02
N LEU A 56 18.11 6.25 -8.66
CA LEU A 56 18.20 4.83 -9.05
C LEU A 56 17.81 4.59 -10.52
N VAL A 57 17.04 5.50 -11.09
CA VAL A 57 16.64 5.49 -12.51
C VAL A 57 16.83 6.88 -13.07
N ARG A 58 17.62 7.01 -14.15
CA ARG A 58 17.82 8.29 -14.82
C ARG A 58 16.55 8.72 -15.57
N PRO A 59 16.03 9.93 -15.35
CA PRO A 59 14.94 10.50 -16.14
C PRO A 59 15.28 10.57 -17.64
N THR A 60 14.27 10.45 -18.49
CA THR A 60 14.40 10.76 -19.94
C THR A 60 14.35 12.27 -20.17
N ALA A 61 13.53 13.00 -19.38
CA ALA A 61 13.45 14.45 -19.36
C ALA A 61 12.98 14.95 -17.98
N GLY A 62 13.15 16.24 -17.71
CA GLY A 62 12.79 16.85 -16.44
C GLY A 62 13.80 16.52 -15.33
N GLN A 63 13.44 16.89 -14.11
CA GLN A 63 14.31 16.69 -12.94
C GLN A 63 13.51 16.47 -11.66
N ALA A 64 14.16 15.82 -10.69
CA ALA A 64 13.68 15.70 -9.32
C ALA A 64 14.81 16.14 -8.37
N THR A 65 14.49 16.98 -7.40
CA THR A 65 15.47 17.53 -6.47
C THR A 65 15.02 17.37 -5.02
N VAL A 66 16.00 17.22 -4.16
CA VAL A 66 15.88 17.20 -2.69
C VAL A 66 16.71 18.36 -2.17
N ASN A 67 16.11 19.26 -1.40
CA ASN A 67 16.78 20.48 -0.94
C ASN A 67 17.44 21.25 -2.11
N GLY A 68 16.76 21.38 -3.24
CA GLY A 68 17.25 22.08 -4.43
C GLY A 68 18.35 21.36 -5.20
N ARG A 69 18.72 20.13 -4.86
CA ARG A 69 19.75 19.34 -5.54
C ARG A 69 19.26 17.97 -5.98
N PRO A 70 19.73 17.45 -7.15
CA PRO A 70 19.53 16.04 -7.48
C PRO A 70 20.12 15.12 -6.39
N PHE A 71 19.51 13.95 -6.19
CA PHE A 71 19.90 13.01 -5.13
C PHE A 71 21.39 12.62 -5.18
N GLU A 72 21.93 12.43 -6.38
CA GLU A 72 23.35 12.05 -6.60
C GLU A 72 24.34 13.15 -6.15
N GLN A 73 23.87 14.39 -6.00
CA GLN A 73 24.69 15.53 -5.56
C GLN A 73 24.62 15.77 -4.04
N LEU A 74 23.89 14.92 -3.29
CA LEU A 74 23.89 14.94 -1.83
C LEU A 74 25.16 14.27 -1.30
N GLY A 75 25.95 14.98 -0.52
CA GLY A 75 27.27 14.49 -0.05
C GLY A 75 27.17 13.21 0.80
N ASN A 76 26.17 13.12 1.70
CA ASN A 76 25.81 11.90 2.43
C ASN A 76 24.30 11.76 2.36
N PRO A 77 23.77 11.12 1.30
CA PRO A 77 22.33 11.07 1.08
C PRO A 77 21.56 10.39 2.22
N ALA A 78 22.13 9.41 2.91
CA ALA A 78 21.48 8.73 4.03
C ALA A 78 21.24 9.63 5.25
N ARG A 79 21.95 10.76 5.36
CA ARG A 79 21.71 11.80 6.39
C ARG A 79 20.60 12.78 5.98
N VAL A 80 20.20 12.77 4.72
CA VAL A 80 19.16 13.66 4.19
C VAL A 80 17.88 12.90 3.92
N VAL A 81 17.98 11.72 3.28
CA VAL A 81 16.84 10.91 2.85
C VAL A 81 16.95 9.50 3.40
N GLY A 82 15.95 9.05 4.14
CA GLY A 82 15.69 7.65 4.43
C GLY A 82 14.69 7.12 3.40
N ALA A 83 14.99 6.00 2.76
CA ALA A 83 14.12 5.43 1.75
C ALA A 83 13.84 3.94 1.98
N VAL A 84 12.60 3.52 1.77
CA VAL A 84 12.16 2.12 1.71
C VAL A 84 11.37 1.93 0.42
N LEU A 85 11.95 1.25 -0.58
CA LEU A 85 11.27 0.92 -1.83
C LEU A 85 10.78 -0.53 -1.85
N GLU A 86 11.53 -1.44 -1.24
CA GLU A 86 11.18 -2.86 -1.13
C GLU A 86 11.64 -3.39 0.22
N ALA A 87 10.70 -3.90 1.03
CA ALA A 87 11.00 -4.38 2.39
C ALA A 87 11.52 -5.83 2.44
N GLN A 88 11.86 -6.46 1.30
CA GLN A 88 12.09 -7.90 1.25
C GLN A 88 13.55 -8.33 1.06
N SER A 89 14.46 -7.41 0.78
CA SER A 89 15.86 -7.72 0.39
C SER A 89 16.81 -7.84 1.58
N PHE A 90 16.53 -8.75 2.51
CA PHE A 90 17.42 -9.03 3.64
C PHE A 90 18.20 -10.31 3.45
N HIS A 91 19.49 -10.30 3.79
CA HIS A 91 20.29 -11.52 3.78
C HIS A 91 19.76 -12.50 4.85
N PRO A 92 19.32 -13.70 4.48
CA PRO A 92 18.50 -14.57 5.35
C PRO A 92 19.22 -15.03 6.62
N THR A 93 20.55 -15.19 6.58
CA THR A 93 21.37 -15.65 7.72
C THR A 93 21.93 -14.50 8.56
N ARG A 94 21.71 -13.23 8.16
CA ARG A 94 22.17 -12.08 8.93
C ARG A 94 21.13 -11.71 9.97
N SER A 95 21.56 -11.44 11.20
CA SER A 95 20.64 -10.89 12.23
C SER A 95 20.24 -9.45 11.90
N ALA A 96 19.10 -9.00 12.44
CA ALA A 96 18.66 -7.61 12.27
C ALA A 96 19.69 -6.60 12.78
N LEU A 97 20.29 -6.87 13.94
CA LEU A 97 21.37 -6.05 14.51
C LEU A 97 22.56 -5.94 13.54
N ASN A 98 23.04 -7.07 13.02
CA ASN A 98 24.19 -7.06 12.11
C ASN A 98 23.86 -6.49 10.74
N HIS A 99 22.60 -6.59 10.31
CA HIS A 99 22.11 -5.90 9.11
C HIS A 99 22.24 -4.39 9.30
N LEU A 100 21.68 -3.83 10.37
CA LEU A 100 21.75 -2.40 10.65
C LEU A 100 23.19 -1.91 10.87
N ARG A 101 24.05 -2.69 11.54
CA ARG A 101 25.48 -2.37 11.72
C ARG A 101 26.21 -2.22 10.39
N SER A 102 25.89 -3.07 9.40
CA SER A 102 26.51 -2.96 8.06
C SER A 102 26.18 -1.64 7.39
N PHE A 103 24.92 -1.16 7.51
CA PHE A 103 24.51 0.14 6.99
C PHE A 103 25.04 1.29 7.86
N ALA A 104 25.02 1.14 9.18
CA ALA A 104 25.54 2.14 10.11
C ALA A 104 27.03 2.45 9.84
N ALA A 105 27.83 1.41 9.58
CA ALA A 105 29.24 1.58 9.18
C ALA A 105 29.40 2.35 7.87
N ALA A 106 28.56 2.08 6.87
CA ALA A 106 28.57 2.78 5.58
C ALA A 106 28.15 4.26 5.71
N ILE A 107 27.21 4.57 6.61
CA ILE A 107 26.71 5.94 6.85
C ILE A 107 27.64 6.72 7.78
N GLY A 108 28.45 6.04 8.58
CA GLY A 108 29.30 6.63 9.62
C GLY A 108 28.52 6.98 10.89
N VAL A 109 27.65 6.06 11.36
CA VAL A 109 26.92 6.18 12.66
C VAL A 109 27.33 5.08 13.63
N SER A 110 27.21 5.36 14.93
CA SER A 110 27.64 4.46 16.00
C SER A 110 26.63 3.33 16.26
N ASP A 111 27.09 2.26 16.91
CA ASP A 111 26.26 1.14 17.38
C ASP A 111 25.14 1.59 18.35
N ARG A 112 25.30 2.70 19.04
CA ARG A 112 24.26 3.27 19.89
C ARG A 112 23.02 3.60 19.06
N VAL A 113 23.20 4.29 17.92
CA VAL A 113 22.10 4.63 16.98
C VAL A 113 21.40 3.36 16.49
N VAL A 114 22.16 2.29 16.23
CA VAL A 114 21.56 0.99 15.81
C VAL A 114 20.61 0.44 16.87
N ASN A 115 21.00 0.48 18.14
CA ASN A 115 20.15 0.02 19.24
C ASN A 115 18.93 0.93 19.45
N ASP A 116 19.12 2.25 19.36
CA ASP A 116 18.04 3.23 19.50
C ASP A 116 16.98 3.03 18.41
N VAL A 117 17.41 2.85 17.17
CA VAL A 117 16.50 2.61 16.03
C VAL A 117 15.79 1.25 16.11
N LEU A 118 16.48 0.17 16.57
CA LEU A 118 15.84 -1.12 16.85
C LEU A 118 14.74 -0.99 17.91
N GLY A 119 14.99 -0.18 18.94
CA GLY A 119 13.99 0.13 19.97
C GLY A 119 12.79 0.87 19.39
N LEU A 120 13.05 1.91 18.59
CA LEU A 120 12.03 2.76 17.97
C LEU A 120 11.04 1.95 17.11
N VAL A 121 11.52 0.98 16.34
CA VAL A 121 10.67 0.13 15.48
C VAL A 121 10.13 -1.12 16.20
N GLY A 122 10.38 -1.27 17.51
CA GLY A 122 9.89 -2.41 18.30
C GLY A 122 10.59 -3.75 18.00
N LEU A 123 11.83 -3.72 17.46
CA LEU A 123 12.61 -4.91 17.12
C LEU A 123 13.77 -5.20 18.07
N HIS A 124 13.88 -4.49 19.21
CA HIS A 124 15.00 -4.61 20.14
C HIS A 124 15.22 -6.07 20.60
N GLN A 125 14.16 -6.77 21.03
CA GLN A 125 14.24 -8.17 21.48
C GLN A 125 14.56 -9.14 20.35
N ALA A 126 14.16 -8.81 19.10
CA ALA A 126 14.42 -9.62 17.92
C ALA A 126 15.75 -9.29 17.23
N GLY A 127 16.51 -8.29 17.72
CA GLY A 127 17.69 -7.76 17.05
C GLY A 127 18.77 -8.81 16.75
N ARG A 128 18.92 -9.83 17.60
CA ARG A 128 19.90 -10.94 17.41
C ARG A 128 19.36 -12.10 16.58
N ARG A 129 18.06 -12.12 16.25
CA ARG A 129 17.45 -13.18 15.43
C ARG A 129 17.78 -12.97 13.95
N ASN A 130 17.96 -14.06 13.22
CA ASN A 130 18.17 -14.04 11.78
C ASN A 130 16.90 -13.57 11.04
N THR A 131 17.07 -12.76 10.01
CA THR A 131 15.96 -12.17 9.23
C THR A 131 15.13 -13.22 8.48
N LYS A 132 15.67 -14.41 8.22
CA LYS A 132 14.92 -15.55 7.65
C LYS A 132 13.66 -15.87 8.46
N GLY A 133 13.71 -15.74 9.79
CA GLY A 133 12.60 -16.01 10.69
C GLY A 133 11.68 -14.81 10.96
N PHE A 134 11.83 -13.70 10.23
CA PHE A 134 11.00 -12.53 10.40
C PHE A 134 9.69 -12.66 9.63
N SER A 135 8.57 -12.25 10.26
CA SER A 135 7.31 -12.02 9.56
C SER A 135 7.46 -10.86 8.57
N LEU A 136 6.51 -10.69 7.66
CA LEU A 136 6.51 -9.59 6.71
C LEU A 136 6.51 -8.23 7.44
N GLY A 137 5.69 -8.06 8.48
CA GLY A 137 5.67 -6.86 9.30
C GLY A 137 7.00 -6.58 10.02
N MET A 138 7.68 -7.63 10.53
CA MET A 138 9.02 -7.45 11.11
C MET A 138 10.06 -7.02 10.07
N ARG A 139 9.97 -7.52 8.84
CA ARG A 139 10.84 -7.08 7.73
C ARG A 139 10.55 -5.63 7.37
N GLN A 140 9.28 -5.22 7.31
CA GLN A 140 8.88 -3.84 7.05
C GLN A 140 9.44 -2.89 8.13
N ARG A 141 9.30 -3.25 9.41
CA ARG A 141 9.88 -2.49 10.53
C ARG A 141 11.42 -2.43 10.45
N LEU A 142 12.09 -3.50 10.03
CA LEU A 142 13.54 -3.50 9.84
C LEU A 142 13.98 -2.64 8.65
N ALA A 143 13.22 -2.61 7.57
CA ALA A 143 13.47 -1.71 6.43
C ALA A 143 13.34 -0.25 6.85
N LEU A 144 12.30 0.09 7.62
CA LEU A 144 12.15 1.43 8.19
C LEU A 144 13.30 1.77 9.15
N ALA A 145 13.72 0.82 10.01
CA ALA A 145 14.89 0.99 10.86
C ALA A 145 16.14 1.33 10.05
N THR A 146 16.36 0.66 8.92
CA THR A 146 17.50 0.94 8.04
C THR A 146 17.43 2.36 7.46
N ALA A 147 16.25 2.80 7.05
CA ALA A 147 16.03 4.16 6.54
C ALA A 147 16.27 5.25 7.60
N LEU A 148 16.06 4.94 8.86
CA LEU A 148 16.20 5.89 9.99
C LEU A 148 17.62 6.00 10.52
N LEU A 149 18.56 5.12 10.16
CA LEU A 149 19.92 5.11 10.71
C LEU A 149 20.67 6.44 10.55
N GLY A 150 20.44 7.14 9.45
CA GLY A 150 21.08 8.43 9.17
C GLY A 150 20.45 9.62 9.88
N ASP A 151 19.38 9.44 10.67
CA ASP A 151 18.52 10.51 11.20
C ASP A 151 18.09 11.50 10.11
N PRO A 152 17.42 11.00 9.02
CA PRO A 152 17.15 11.78 7.83
C PRO A 152 16.09 12.86 8.09
N GLN A 153 16.15 13.95 7.30
CA GLN A 153 15.11 14.98 7.26
C GLN A 153 13.89 14.56 6.45
N ILE A 154 14.06 13.62 5.53
CA ILE A 154 13.05 13.19 4.56
C ILE A 154 12.91 11.68 4.63
N LEU A 155 11.67 11.18 4.67
CA LEU A 155 11.34 9.76 4.48
C LEU A 155 10.57 9.56 3.16
N ILE A 156 11.04 8.62 2.36
CA ILE A 156 10.38 8.19 1.11
C ILE A 156 10.08 6.70 1.23
N LEU A 157 8.80 6.35 1.29
CA LEU A 157 8.35 5.00 1.55
C LEU A 157 7.41 4.51 0.43
N ASP A 158 7.76 3.42 -0.21
CA ASP A 158 6.93 2.79 -1.25
C ASP A 158 6.07 1.68 -0.62
N GLU A 159 4.74 1.88 -0.62
CA GLU A 159 3.74 0.95 -0.08
C GLU A 159 4.06 0.46 1.35
N PRO A 160 4.30 1.37 2.33
CA PRO A 160 4.86 0.99 3.63
C PRO A 160 3.90 0.21 4.53
N SER A 161 2.60 0.25 4.29
CA SER A 161 1.56 -0.51 5.02
C SER A 161 1.43 -1.95 4.56
N ASN A 162 1.98 -2.31 3.40
CA ASN A 162 1.84 -3.65 2.86
C ASN A 162 2.39 -4.73 3.80
N GLY A 163 1.50 -5.65 4.19
CA GLY A 163 1.85 -6.79 5.04
C GLY A 163 2.00 -6.48 6.53
N LEU A 164 1.59 -5.30 6.95
CA LEU A 164 1.39 -4.99 8.36
C LEU A 164 -0.02 -5.44 8.81
N ASP A 165 -0.11 -5.87 10.05
CA ASP A 165 -1.39 -6.06 10.74
C ASP A 165 -2.01 -4.70 11.15
N PRO A 166 -3.26 -4.65 11.58
CA PRO A 166 -3.91 -3.40 11.97
C PRO A 166 -3.15 -2.61 13.05
N GLU A 167 -2.52 -3.31 14.01
CA GLU A 167 -1.69 -2.67 15.04
C GLU A 167 -0.42 -2.06 14.43
N GLY A 168 0.23 -2.77 13.51
CA GLY A 168 1.38 -2.28 12.76
C GLY A 168 1.06 -1.05 11.90
N ILE A 169 -0.12 -1.01 11.27
CA ILE A 169 -0.59 0.14 10.49
C ILE A 169 -0.84 1.34 11.41
N ALA A 170 -1.50 1.13 12.56
CA ALA A 170 -1.76 2.19 13.54
C ALA A 170 -0.45 2.76 14.10
N TRP A 171 0.52 1.90 14.43
CA TRP A 171 1.85 2.31 14.87
C TRP A 171 2.57 3.12 13.78
N LEU A 172 2.59 2.62 12.53
CA LEU A 172 3.25 3.31 11.41
C LEU A 172 2.65 4.71 11.20
N ARG A 173 1.32 4.82 11.24
CA ARG A 173 0.61 6.11 11.14
C ARG A 173 1.04 7.09 12.22
N GLY A 174 1.05 6.66 13.49
CA GLY A 174 1.50 7.47 14.62
C GLY A 174 2.94 7.92 14.43
N PHE A 175 3.83 7.01 14.01
CA PHE A 175 5.22 7.29 13.73
C PHE A 175 5.41 8.35 12.62
N LEU A 176 4.72 8.21 11.48
CA LEU A 176 4.85 9.13 10.34
C LEU A 176 4.35 10.53 10.69
N ARG A 177 3.25 10.63 11.44
CA ARG A 177 2.72 11.91 11.93
C ARG A 177 3.67 12.59 12.92
N ASP A 178 4.21 11.83 13.90
CA ASP A 178 5.21 12.35 14.82
C ASP A 178 6.48 12.81 14.08
N PHE A 179 6.92 12.07 13.07
CA PHE A 179 8.08 12.43 12.26
C PHE A 179 7.84 13.76 11.51
N ALA A 180 6.68 13.93 10.87
CA ALA A 180 6.32 15.15 10.16
C ALA A 180 6.10 16.34 11.10
N SER A 181 5.46 16.14 12.27
CA SER A 181 5.21 17.20 13.26
C SER A 181 6.48 17.88 13.80
N ARG A 182 7.63 17.20 13.68
CA ARG A 182 8.96 17.75 13.98
C ARG A 182 9.56 18.58 12.83
N GLY A 183 8.76 18.95 11.84
CA GLY A 183 9.19 19.72 10.67
C GLY A 183 9.91 18.90 9.61
N ARG A 184 9.87 17.55 9.69
CA ARG A 184 10.46 16.65 8.71
C ARG A 184 9.46 16.34 7.59
N THR A 185 9.95 15.82 6.49
CA THR A 185 9.16 15.54 5.29
C THR A 185 8.88 14.05 5.15
N VAL A 186 7.64 13.71 4.83
CA VAL A 186 7.24 12.32 4.55
C VAL A 186 6.56 12.23 3.19
N LEU A 187 7.06 11.35 2.33
CA LEU A 187 6.41 10.97 1.07
C LEU A 187 6.13 9.46 1.10
N ILE A 188 4.86 9.08 1.10
CA ILE A 188 4.45 7.68 1.06
C ILE A 188 3.68 7.38 -0.23
N SER A 189 4.01 6.27 -0.90
CA SER A 189 3.15 5.79 -1.97
C SER A 189 2.09 4.83 -1.43
N SER A 190 0.92 4.83 -2.06
CA SER A 190 -0.10 3.79 -1.87
C SER A 190 -0.98 3.67 -3.11
N HIS A 191 -1.58 2.50 -3.27
CA HIS A 191 -2.64 2.26 -4.23
C HIS A 191 -4.04 2.28 -3.59
N LEU A 192 -4.11 2.36 -2.24
CA LEU A 192 -5.33 2.37 -1.44
C LEU A 192 -5.45 3.71 -0.70
N LEU A 193 -6.35 4.57 -1.17
CA LEU A 193 -6.57 5.88 -0.56
C LEU A 193 -7.05 5.76 0.89
N ARG A 194 -7.95 4.82 1.18
CA ARG A 194 -8.52 4.58 2.52
C ARG A 194 -7.46 4.31 3.59
N GLU A 195 -6.34 3.64 3.24
CA GLU A 195 -5.26 3.37 4.19
C GLU A 195 -4.48 4.62 4.59
N VAL A 196 -4.32 5.54 3.64
CA VAL A 196 -3.49 6.74 3.83
C VAL A 196 -4.30 7.98 4.22
N GLU A 197 -5.60 7.98 3.97
CA GLU A 197 -6.51 9.10 4.26
C GLU A 197 -6.40 9.61 5.70
N GLN A 198 -6.21 8.69 6.64
CA GLN A 198 -6.05 9.01 8.06
C GLN A 198 -4.62 9.44 8.43
N THR A 199 -3.68 9.45 7.49
CA THR A 199 -2.26 9.71 7.75
C THR A 199 -1.76 10.95 7.04
N VAL A 200 -2.27 11.21 5.81
CA VAL A 200 -1.74 12.24 4.92
C VAL A 200 -2.44 13.59 5.08
N ASP A 201 -1.68 14.66 4.90
CA ASP A 201 -2.15 16.04 4.87
C ASP A 201 -2.30 16.53 3.43
N GLN A 202 -1.40 16.07 2.54
CA GLN A 202 -1.35 16.40 1.13
C GLN A 202 -1.41 15.14 0.29
N VAL A 203 -1.97 15.24 -0.91
CA VAL A 203 -2.04 14.14 -1.85
C VAL A 203 -1.60 14.54 -3.25
N VAL A 204 -0.87 13.65 -3.90
CA VAL A 204 -0.55 13.68 -5.32
C VAL A 204 -1.15 12.44 -5.93
N ILE A 205 -2.19 12.58 -6.75
CA ILE A 205 -2.83 11.44 -7.42
C ILE A 205 -2.27 11.35 -8.84
N ILE A 206 -1.77 10.15 -9.20
CA ILE A 206 -1.25 9.89 -10.53
C ILE A 206 -2.00 8.76 -11.24
N SER A 207 -2.18 8.94 -12.53
CA SER A 207 -2.73 7.94 -13.43
C SER A 207 -1.97 7.97 -14.76
N ARG A 208 -1.61 6.81 -15.31
CA ARG A 208 -0.87 6.69 -16.58
C ARG A 208 0.40 7.57 -16.66
N GLY A 209 1.11 7.68 -15.55
CA GLY A 209 2.33 8.49 -15.47
C GLY A 209 2.13 9.99 -15.40
N GLN A 210 0.90 10.50 -15.31
CA GLN A 210 0.56 11.91 -15.24
C GLN A 210 -0.07 12.27 -13.89
N SER A 211 0.10 13.52 -13.45
CA SER A 211 -0.58 14.06 -12.27
C SER A 211 -2.03 14.38 -12.61
N MET A 212 -2.95 13.80 -11.86
CA MET A 212 -4.38 14.07 -11.93
C MET A 212 -4.81 15.09 -10.89
N TYR A 213 -4.16 15.09 -9.73
CA TYR A 213 -4.42 16.00 -8.63
C TYR A 213 -3.16 16.22 -7.81
N HIS A 214 -2.99 17.45 -7.29
CA HIS A 214 -1.99 17.80 -6.30
C HIS A 214 -2.54 18.90 -5.39
N GLY A 215 -2.67 18.63 -4.10
CA GLY A 215 -3.20 19.59 -3.12
C GLY A 215 -3.48 18.93 -1.77
N SER A 216 -4.08 19.69 -0.86
CA SER A 216 -4.45 19.13 0.45
C SER A 216 -5.60 18.13 0.32
N LEU A 217 -5.64 17.18 1.25
CA LEU A 217 -6.71 16.20 1.33
C LEU A 217 -8.07 16.88 1.58
N ASP A 218 -8.09 17.94 2.38
CA ASP A 218 -9.31 18.71 2.66
C ASP A 218 -9.81 19.47 1.42
N GLN A 219 -8.91 20.02 0.60
CA GLN A 219 -9.29 20.61 -0.68
C GLN A 219 -9.87 19.57 -1.66
N LEU A 220 -9.32 18.35 -1.64
CA LEU A 220 -9.86 17.25 -2.45
C LEU A 220 -11.27 16.88 -1.99
N ARG A 221 -11.50 16.79 -0.68
CA ARG A 221 -12.84 16.56 -0.10
C ARG A 221 -13.83 17.67 -0.47
N ALA A 222 -13.39 18.93 -0.43
CA ALA A 222 -14.22 20.07 -0.73
C ALA A 222 -14.65 20.18 -2.21
N GLN A 223 -13.99 19.47 -3.13
CA GLN A 223 -14.39 19.42 -4.56
C GLN A 223 -15.76 18.76 -4.76
N ARG A 224 -16.18 17.91 -3.85
CA ARG A 224 -17.56 17.39 -3.81
C ARG A 224 -18.09 17.51 -2.39
N PRO A 225 -19.02 18.43 -2.13
CA PRO A 225 -19.67 18.52 -0.84
C PRO A 225 -20.45 17.22 -0.56
N SER A 226 -20.51 16.86 0.72
CA SER A 226 -21.40 15.78 1.16
C SER A 226 -22.83 16.07 0.70
N ARG A 227 -23.54 15.02 0.33
CA ARG A 227 -24.93 15.13 -0.09
C ARG A 227 -25.83 14.28 0.79
N VAL A 228 -27.05 14.71 0.94
CA VAL A 228 -28.09 13.99 1.66
C VAL A 228 -28.95 13.25 0.66
N LEU A 229 -29.01 11.92 0.79
CA LEU A 229 -29.90 11.08 0.00
C LEU A 229 -31.24 10.99 0.72
N VAL A 230 -32.32 11.32 0.03
CA VAL A 230 -33.69 11.35 0.60
C VAL A 230 -34.59 10.46 -0.21
N GLN A 231 -35.38 9.66 0.49
CA GLN A 231 -36.51 8.91 -0.05
C GLN A 231 -37.79 9.46 0.55
N ALA A 232 -38.70 9.92 -0.26
CA ALA A 232 -39.97 10.55 0.18
C ALA A 232 -41.13 10.13 -0.76
N ASP A 233 -42.35 10.37 -0.31
CA ASP A 233 -43.53 10.06 -1.10
C ASP A 233 -43.75 11.07 -2.24
N ASP A 234 -43.49 12.36 -2.02
CA ASP A 234 -43.60 13.41 -3.02
C ASP A 234 -42.27 14.19 -3.17
N LEU A 235 -41.45 13.68 -4.08
CA LEU A 235 -40.16 14.30 -4.39
C LEU A 235 -40.32 15.64 -5.09
N ALA A 236 -41.41 15.89 -5.84
CA ALA A 236 -41.60 17.13 -6.56
C ALA A 236 -41.88 18.29 -5.59
N THR A 237 -42.76 18.07 -4.59
CA THR A 237 -43.03 19.06 -3.54
C THR A 237 -41.79 19.30 -2.67
N LEU A 238 -41.01 18.22 -2.37
CA LEU A 238 -39.77 18.38 -1.62
C LEU A 238 -38.70 19.18 -2.38
N VAL A 239 -38.55 18.97 -3.67
CA VAL A 239 -37.64 19.76 -4.53
C VAL A 239 -38.02 21.24 -4.50
N GLY A 240 -39.33 21.58 -4.62
CA GLY A 240 -39.81 22.94 -4.54
C GLY A 240 -39.43 23.61 -3.20
N ALA A 241 -39.70 22.93 -2.09
CA ALA A 241 -39.40 23.45 -0.75
C ALA A 241 -37.87 23.62 -0.52
N LEU A 242 -37.03 22.71 -1.04
CA LEU A 242 -35.61 22.86 -0.96
C LEU A 242 -35.05 24.01 -1.80
N GLN A 243 -35.61 24.24 -3.02
CA GLN A 243 -35.24 25.34 -3.90
C GLN A 243 -35.65 26.70 -3.29
N GLU A 244 -36.85 26.80 -2.70
CA GLU A 244 -37.31 28.01 -2.00
C GLU A 244 -36.41 28.32 -0.78
N ALA A 245 -35.85 27.32 -0.13
CA ALA A 245 -34.89 27.48 0.96
C ALA A 245 -33.44 27.77 0.49
N GLY A 246 -33.21 27.88 -0.84
CA GLY A 246 -31.91 28.22 -1.43
C GLY A 246 -31.00 27.05 -1.73
N HIS A 247 -31.44 25.80 -1.57
CA HIS A 247 -30.67 24.61 -1.94
C HIS A 247 -30.88 24.31 -3.42
N ASN A 248 -29.87 24.63 -4.25
CA ASN A 248 -29.92 24.42 -5.71
C ASN A 248 -29.20 23.14 -6.20
N GLY A 249 -28.42 22.53 -5.33
CA GLY A 249 -27.66 21.29 -5.65
C GLY A 249 -28.52 20.04 -5.48
N ILE A 250 -29.60 19.91 -6.27
CA ILE A 250 -30.56 18.82 -6.15
C ILE A 250 -30.48 17.96 -7.41
N GLU A 251 -30.31 16.66 -7.23
CA GLU A 251 -30.16 15.68 -8.30
C GLU A 251 -31.04 14.44 -8.02
N SER A 252 -31.82 14.01 -9.02
CA SER A 252 -32.53 12.73 -8.94
C SER A 252 -31.61 11.61 -9.34
N ILE A 253 -31.47 10.58 -8.50
CA ILE A 253 -30.62 9.42 -8.78
C ILE A 253 -31.44 8.23 -9.30
N PRO A 254 -30.81 7.30 -10.04
CA PRO A 254 -31.53 6.23 -10.74
C PRO A 254 -32.34 5.28 -9.86
N ASP A 255 -32.04 5.20 -8.58
CA ASP A 255 -32.73 4.35 -7.60
C ASP A 255 -34.02 5.02 -7.02
N GLY A 256 -34.43 6.19 -7.55
CA GLY A 256 -35.63 6.90 -7.15
C GLY A 256 -35.48 7.73 -5.89
N ARG A 257 -34.23 7.99 -5.42
CA ARG A 257 -33.95 8.91 -4.33
C ARG A 257 -33.55 10.29 -4.87
N LEU A 258 -33.61 11.28 -4.00
CA LEU A 258 -33.14 12.63 -4.26
C LEU A 258 -31.78 12.84 -3.55
N ALA A 259 -30.78 13.33 -4.26
CA ALA A 259 -29.52 13.77 -3.69
C ALA A 259 -29.52 15.29 -3.54
N VAL A 260 -29.32 15.76 -2.32
CA VAL A 260 -29.31 17.19 -1.97
C VAL A 260 -27.92 17.57 -1.49
N SER A 261 -27.24 18.43 -2.24
CA SER A 261 -25.92 18.95 -1.89
C SER A 261 -26.02 20.27 -1.15
N GLY A 262 -25.14 20.50 -0.16
CA GLY A 262 -25.11 21.77 0.60
C GLY A 262 -26.19 21.91 1.67
N ALA A 263 -26.85 20.84 2.07
CA ALA A 263 -27.74 20.75 3.21
C ALA A 263 -27.31 19.57 4.11
N ASP A 264 -27.56 19.67 5.39
CA ASP A 264 -27.45 18.55 6.33
C ASP A 264 -28.78 17.77 6.42
N SER A 265 -28.73 16.55 6.98
CA SER A 265 -29.90 15.68 7.10
C SER A 265 -31.03 16.30 7.92
N LYS A 266 -30.69 17.13 8.92
CA LYS A 266 -31.68 17.82 9.76
C LYS A 266 -32.40 18.91 8.98
N GLN A 267 -31.66 19.73 8.23
CA GLN A 267 -32.23 20.78 7.38
C GLN A 267 -33.23 20.21 6.36
N VAL A 268 -32.82 19.11 5.70
CA VAL A 268 -33.68 18.43 4.73
C VAL A 268 -34.92 17.86 5.38
N ALA A 269 -34.82 17.22 6.57
CA ALA A 269 -35.94 16.69 7.31
C ALA A 269 -36.90 17.78 7.77
N ASP A 270 -36.38 18.91 8.29
CA ASP A 270 -37.20 20.05 8.74
C ASP A 270 -37.96 20.70 7.57
N LEU A 271 -37.36 20.79 6.39
CA LEU A 271 -38.01 21.32 5.18
C LEU A 271 -39.09 20.36 4.65
N ALA A 272 -38.82 19.07 4.63
CA ALA A 272 -39.80 18.04 4.25
C ALA A 272 -41.03 18.10 5.18
N LEU A 273 -40.81 18.20 6.50
CA LEU A 273 -41.90 18.30 7.48
C LEU A 273 -42.74 19.57 7.27
N LYS A 274 -42.11 20.71 7.00
CA LYS A 274 -42.80 21.98 6.70
C LYS A 274 -43.62 21.92 5.42
N ALA A 275 -43.11 21.17 4.41
CA ALA A 275 -43.79 20.99 3.14
C ALA A 275 -44.89 19.88 3.20
N GLY A 276 -45.05 19.20 4.33
CA GLY A 276 -46.01 18.09 4.50
C GLY A 276 -45.64 16.83 3.75
N VAL A 277 -44.34 16.62 3.43
CA VAL A 277 -43.84 15.47 2.68
C VAL A 277 -43.38 14.38 3.66
N ALA A 278 -43.88 13.17 3.47
CA ALA A 278 -43.47 12.02 4.27
C ALA A 278 -42.13 11.49 3.79
N VAL A 279 -41.14 11.41 4.69
CA VAL A 279 -39.80 10.94 4.41
C VAL A 279 -39.65 9.51 4.92
N TYR A 280 -39.26 8.59 4.03
CA TYR A 280 -39.05 7.18 4.35
C TYR A 280 -37.61 6.83 4.66
N GLY A 281 -36.66 7.67 4.23
CA GLY A 281 -35.25 7.51 4.53
C GLY A 281 -34.45 8.79 4.28
N ILE A 282 -33.55 9.10 5.20
CA ILE A 282 -32.53 10.12 5.05
C ILE A 282 -31.18 9.51 5.37
N GLN A 283 -30.23 9.67 4.47
CA GLN A 283 -28.87 9.17 4.64
C GLN A 283 -27.89 10.25 4.21
N GLU A 284 -26.93 10.60 5.08
CA GLU A 284 -25.80 11.42 4.67
C GLU A 284 -24.80 10.54 3.89
N GLU A 285 -24.60 10.91 2.65
CA GLU A 285 -23.56 10.34 1.82
C GLU A 285 -22.34 11.27 1.88
N HIS A 286 -21.40 10.90 2.74
CA HIS A 286 -20.11 11.56 2.73
C HIS A 286 -19.38 11.18 1.44
N VAL A 287 -18.72 12.16 0.83
CA VAL A 287 -17.90 11.88 -0.36
C VAL A 287 -16.87 10.83 0.00
N ASP A 288 -17.04 9.66 -0.55
CA ASP A 288 -16.01 8.63 -0.49
C ASP A 288 -14.86 9.07 -1.39
N LEU A 289 -13.76 9.43 -0.75
CA LEU A 289 -12.52 9.78 -1.45
C LEU A 289 -12.04 8.64 -2.38
N GLU A 290 -12.42 7.39 -2.08
CA GLU A 290 -12.15 6.25 -2.93
C GLU A 290 -12.90 6.37 -4.27
N SER A 291 -14.16 6.83 -4.23
CA SER A 291 -14.95 7.09 -5.45
C SER A 291 -14.33 8.21 -6.29
N LEU A 292 -13.88 9.31 -5.68
CA LEU A 292 -13.15 10.38 -6.38
C LEU A 292 -11.83 9.87 -6.98
N PHE A 293 -11.09 9.08 -6.22
CA PHE A 293 -9.86 8.47 -6.69
C PHE A 293 -10.10 7.53 -7.90
N LEU A 294 -11.13 6.69 -7.80
CA LEU A 294 -11.53 5.79 -8.90
C LEU A 294 -11.96 6.57 -10.14
N GLU A 295 -12.73 7.64 -9.98
CA GLU A 295 -13.14 8.50 -11.10
C GLU A 295 -11.93 9.14 -11.80
N MET A 296 -11.00 9.72 -11.03
CA MET A 296 -9.77 10.32 -11.56
C MET A 296 -8.86 9.30 -12.23
N THR A 297 -8.94 8.01 -11.86
CA THR A 297 -8.05 6.95 -12.33
C THR A 297 -8.73 5.92 -13.24
N SER A 298 -10.07 5.94 -13.37
CA SER A 298 -10.87 4.93 -14.11
C SER A 298 -10.47 4.78 -15.57
N GLY A 299 -9.99 5.84 -16.21
CA GLY A 299 -9.44 5.76 -17.56
C GLY A 299 -8.24 4.81 -17.72
N GLN A 300 -7.61 4.35 -16.64
CA GLN A 300 -6.46 3.44 -16.70
C GLN A 300 -6.88 2.01 -17.08
N TYR A 301 -8.09 1.59 -16.71
CA TYR A 301 -8.57 0.23 -16.95
C TYR A 301 -9.35 0.09 -18.27
N THR A 302 -9.87 1.17 -18.84
CA THR A 302 -10.64 1.15 -20.09
C THR A 302 -9.80 1.14 -21.36
N GLY A 303 -8.49 1.30 -21.26
CA GLY A 303 -7.54 1.40 -22.38
C GLY A 303 -6.59 0.22 -22.58
N ALA A 304 -6.78 -0.92 -21.89
CA ALA A 304 -6.05 -2.15 -22.21
C ALA A 304 -6.74 -2.83 -23.41
N PRO A 305 -6.12 -2.93 -24.59
CA PRO A 305 -6.64 -3.79 -25.65
C PRO A 305 -6.47 -5.24 -25.18
N GLY A 306 -7.55 -5.96 -24.87
CA GLY A 306 -7.48 -7.39 -24.79
C GLY A 306 -8.14 -8.14 -23.64
N PHE A 307 -9.22 -7.65 -23.02
CA PHE A 307 -10.13 -8.51 -22.25
C PHE A 307 -11.58 -8.44 -22.78
N GLY A 308 -11.70 -8.47 -24.12
CA GLY A 308 -12.93 -8.94 -24.75
C GLY A 308 -12.84 -10.47 -24.91
N PRO A 309 -13.98 -11.20 -24.95
CA PRO A 309 -13.96 -12.60 -25.32
C PRO A 309 -13.21 -12.72 -26.67
N PRO A 310 -12.37 -13.76 -26.85
CA PRO A 310 -11.61 -13.91 -28.08
C PRO A 310 -12.61 -13.89 -29.27
N ALA A 311 -12.38 -12.96 -30.19
CA ALA A 311 -13.15 -12.93 -31.43
C ALA A 311 -13.02 -14.31 -32.10
N PRO A 312 -14.10 -14.86 -32.67
CA PRO A 312 -14.02 -16.14 -33.38
C PRO A 312 -12.94 -16.03 -34.44
N GLN A 313 -11.90 -16.86 -34.29
CA GLN A 313 -10.79 -16.92 -35.24
C GLN A 313 -11.37 -17.36 -36.61
N GLN A 314 -11.33 -16.49 -37.58
CA GLN A 314 -11.57 -16.89 -38.97
C GLN A 314 -10.47 -17.89 -39.36
N PRO A 315 -10.83 -18.99 -40.00
CA PRO A 315 -9.83 -19.93 -40.51
C PRO A 315 -8.90 -19.19 -41.50
N PRO A 316 -7.59 -19.48 -41.47
CA PRO A 316 -6.65 -18.82 -42.37
C PRO A 316 -7.04 -19.04 -43.84
N PRO A 317 -6.87 -18.04 -44.71
CA PRO A 317 -7.15 -18.19 -46.11
C PRO A 317 -6.30 -19.31 -46.70
N ASN A 318 -6.96 -20.21 -47.40
CA ASN A 318 -6.37 -21.37 -48.09
C ASN A 318 -5.41 -20.89 -49.19
N TRP A 319 -4.14 -20.79 -48.86
CA TRP A 319 -3.09 -20.56 -49.87
C TRP A 319 -2.87 -21.86 -50.62
N GLY A 320 -3.25 -21.88 -51.89
CA GLY A 320 -3.11 -23.02 -52.80
C GLY A 320 -1.69 -23.60 -52.75
N GLN A 321 -1.61 -24.92 -52.64
CA GLN A 321 -0.40 -25.70 -52.73
C GLN A 321 0.30 -25.52 -54.07
N PRO A 322 1.61 -25.18 -54.13
CA PRO A 322 2.42 -25.39 -55.31
C PRO A 322 2.84 -26.87 -55.40
N PRO A 323 2.96 -27.45 -56.62
CA PRO A 323 3.32 -28.86 -56.78
C PRO A 323 4.83 -29.09 -56.55
N GLY A 324 5.09 -30.08 -55.76
CA GLY A 324 6.23 -31.01 -55.67
C GLY A 324 7.66 -30.50 -55.86
N SER A 325 8.46 -30.62 -54.83
CA SER A 325 9.87 -31.11 -54.96
C SER A 325 10.46 -31.47 -53.58
N GLY A 326 10.99 -32.67 -53.49
CA GLY A 326 12.19 -33.14 -52.77
C GLY A 326 12.36 -32.78 -51.30
N GLY A 327 12.31 -33.78 -50.45
CA GLY A 327 12.54 -33.69 -49.00
C GLY A 327 13.95 -33.28 -48.58
N PHE A 328 13.95 -32.51 -47.47
CA PHE A 328 15.13 -32.45 -46.56
C PHE A 328 14.63 -32.74 -45.15
N PRO A 329 15.41 -33.49 -44.32
CA PRO A 329 15.01 -33.87 -42.98
C PRO A 329 15.14 -32.67 -42.05
N THR A 330 14.07 -32.30 -41.36
CA THR A 330 14.11 -31.32 -40.25
C THR A 330 14.62 -31.96 -39.00
N VAL A 331 15.75 -31.48 -38.51
CA VAL A 331 16.32 -31.85 -37.21
C VAL A 331 15.60 -30.99 -36.14
N ASN A 332 14.96 -31.68 -35.21
CA ASN A 332 14.30 -31.05 -34.05
C ASN A 332 15.33 -30.91 -32.90
N PRO A 333 15.63 -29.71 -32.38
CA PRO A 333 16.72 -29.52 -31.40
C PRO A 333 16.37 -29.88 -29.95
N TYR A 334 15.25 -30.53 -29.65
CA TYR A 334 14.85 -30.91 -28.29
C TYR A 334 14.61 -32.43 -28.13
N GLN A 335 15.55 -33.27 -28.53
CA GLN A 335 15.57 -34.69 -28.10
C GLN A 335 16.78 -34.91 -27.16
N GLN A 336 16.48 -35.18 -25.90
CA GLN A 336 17.44 -35.75 -24.96
C GLN A 336 17.72 -37.22 -25.29
N PRO A 337 18.94 -37.75 -25.07
CA PRO A 337 19.30 -39.14 -25.34
C PRO A 337 18.61 -40.10 -24.35
N GLY A 338 17.94 -41.10 -24.87
CA GLY A 338 17.23 -42.11 -24.10
C GLY A 338 18.19 -43.15 -23.47
N ALA A 339 17.81 -43.54 -22.24
CA ALA A 339 18.38 -44.72 -21.57
C ALA A 339 17.80 -46.03 -22.14
N PRO A 340 18.51 -47.14 -22.07
CA PRO A 340 18.16 -48.40 -22.74
C PRO A 340 16.99 -49.13 -22.07
N GLN A 341 16.03 -49.57 -22.88
CA GLN A 341 14.88 -50.40 -22.48
C GLN A 341 15.27 -51.88 -22.46
N GLY A 342 15.04 -52.53 -21.31
CA GLY A 342 14.96 -53.99 -21.20
C GLY A 342 13.48 -54.46 -21.27
N PRO A 343 13.22 -55.70 -21.64
CA PRO A 343 11.86 -56.15 -22.00
C PRO A 343 11.07 -56.59 -20.76
N TYR A 344 9.88 -56.00 -20.57
CA TYR A 344 8.89 -56.54 -19.63
C TYR A 344 7.57 -56.83 -20.32
N GLN A 345 7.08 -58.04 -20.00
CA GLN A 345 5.91 -58.73 -20.50
C GLN A 345 4.60 -58.06 -20.13
N GLN A 346 3.62 -58.17 -21.04
CA GLN A 346 2.24 -57.86 -20.84
C GLN A 346 1.58 -58.73 -19.76
N GLN A 347 0.84 -58.13 -18.80
CA GLN A 347 -0.20 -58.80 -18.03
C GLN A 347 -1.45 -57.91 -17.96
N GLY A 348 -2.61 -58.55 -18.12
CA GLY A 348 -3.92 -58.00 -18.41
C GLY A 348 -4.67 -57.39 -17.20
N PRO A 349 -5.95 -57.02 -17.36
CA PRO A 349 -6.67 -56.07 -16.55
C PRO A 349 -7.22 -56.66 -15.24
N TYR A 350 -7.04 -55.95 -14.12
CA TYR A 350 -7.68 -56.30 -12.84
C TYR A 350 -9.01 -55.57 -12.65
N GLN A 351 -10.00 -56.41 -12.32
CA GLN A 351 -11.39 -56.08 -11.98
C GLN A 351 -11.52 -55.37 -10.61
N HIS A 352 -12.47 -54.46 -10.51
CA HIS A 352 -12.93 -53.83 -9.27
C HIS A 352 -13.58 -54.87 -8.31
N GLY A 353 -13.17 -54.92 -7.03
CA GLY A 353 -13.82 -55.57 -5.92
C GLY A 353 -14.21 -54.56 -4.83
N PRO A 354 -15.26 -54.84 -4.04
CA PRO A 354 -15.96 -53.83 -3.21
C PRO A 354 -15.25 -53.48 -1.89
N GLN A 355 -15.43 -52.24 -1.47
CA GLN A 355 -14.95 -51.65 -0.22
C GLN A 355 -15.63 -52.28 1.00
N GLY A 356 -14.88 -52.73 2.00
CA GLY A 356 -15.31 -53.13 3.32
C GLY A 356 -15.06 -51.99 4.35
N PRO A 357 -15.79 -51.97 5.50
CA PRO A 357 -15.83 -50.83 6.40
C PRO A 357 -14.59 -50.70 7.31
N TYR A 358 -14.15 -49.46 7.52
CA TYR A 358 -13.09 -49.07 8.43
C TYR A 358 -13.51 -49.29 9.90
N GLN A 359 -12.71 -50.04 10.66
CA GLN A 359 -12.73 -50.07 12.12
C GLN A 359 -11.63 -49.20 12.70
N PRO A 360 -11.87 -48.34 13.71
CA PRO A 360 -10.82 -47.57 14.37
C PRO A 360 -10.09 -48.38 15.43
N GLY A 361 -8.75 -48.39 15.39
CA GLY A 361 -7.88 -49.00 16.41
C GLY A 361 -7.70 -48.09 17.65
N PRO A 362 -7.27 -48.64 18.79
CA PRO A 362 -7.28 -47.96 20.06
C PRO A 362 -6.10 -46.99 20.24
N TYR A 363 -6.43 -45.82 20.81
CA TYR A 363 -5.46 -44.81 21.24
C TYR A 363 -4.63 -45.30 22.43
N GLN A 364 -3.31 -45.32 22.31
CA GLN A 364 -2.40 -45.45 23.47
C GLN A 364 -2.24 -44.04 24.11
N GLN A 365 -2.54 -43.98 25.40
CA GLN A 365 -2.30 -42.83 26.26
C GLN A 365 -0.81 -42.71 26.59
N GLY A 366 -0.19 -41.60 26.29
CA GLY A 366 1.13 -41.18 26.79
C GLY A 366 1.02 -40.61 28.23
N PRO A 367 2.15 -40.63 28.99
CA PRO A 367 2.12 -40.26 30.40
C PRO A 367 1.96 -38.78 30.67
N PRO A 368 1.43 -38.37 31.85
CA PRO A 368 1.12 -36.98 32.18
C PRO A 368 2.38 -36.16 32.46
N GLN A 369 2.46 -34.97 31.86
CA GLN A 369 3.49 -33.97 32.19
C GLN A 369 3.07 -33.18 33.43
N HIS A 370 3.93 -33.21 34.44
CA HIS A 370 3.86 -32.42 35.66
C HIS A 370 4.03 -30.91 35.39
N SER A 371 3.10 -30.11 35.87
CA SER A 371 3.19 -28.66 35.97
C SER A 371 3.82 -28.29 37.32
N PRO A 372 4.79 -27.41 37.41
CA PRO A 372 5.26 -26.82 38.65
C PRO A 372 4.89 -25.34 38.73
N TYR A 373 3.75 -25.02 39.26
CA TYR A 373 3.50 -23.72 39.89
C TYR A 373 3.06 -23.95 41.33
N GLN A 374 4.01 -23.87 42.26
CA GLN A 374 3.76 -23.65 43.68
C GLN A 374 4.03 -22.18 43.99
N GLN A 375 3.02 -21.48 44.51
CA GLN A 375 3.13 -20.18 45.17
C GLN A 375 3.74 -20.39 46.56
N PRO A 376 4.65 -19.48 47.02
CA PRO A 376 5.06 -19.46 48.43
C PRO A 376 3.99 -18.78 49.32
N PRO A 377 3.85 -19.19 50.58
CA PRO A 377 2.86 -18.68 51.52
C PRO A 377 3.24 -17.30 52.06
N GLY A 378 2.20 -16.49 52.32
CA GLY A 378 2.34 -15.18 52.96
C GLY A 378 2.83 -15.28 54.40
N ASP A 379 3.72 -14.37 54.75
CA ASP A 379 4.16 -14.15 56.15
C ASP A 379 3.38 -12.96 56.71
N GLN A 380 2.65 -13.22 57.79
CA GLN A 380 2.04 -12.25 58.68
C GLN A 380 3.04 -12.01 59.82
N GLY A 381 3.41 -10.80 60.08
CA GLY A 381 4.26 -10.54 61.23
C GLY A 381 4.44 -9.07 61.54
N GLN A 382 3.57 -8.59 62.37
CA GLN A 382 3.77 -7.75 63.57
C GLN A 382 4.48 -6.40 63.43
N SER A 383 3.69 -5.42 63.79
CA SER A 383 4.01 -4.11 64.36
C SER A 383 4.97 -4.16 65.53
N ASP A 384 5.86 -3.16 65.62
CA ASP A 384 6.32 -2.39 66.80
C ASP A 384 7.30 -1.34 66.26
N GLY A 385 7.19 -0.06 66.46
CA GLY A 385 7.05 0.75 67.62
C GLY A 385 8.38 1.50 67.86
N SER A 386 8.32 2.85 67.96
CA SER A 386 9.28 3.80 68.52
C SER A 386 10.50 4.15 67.63
N GLY A 387 10.76 5.41 67.19
CA GLY A 387 10.98 6.55 68.07
C GLY A 387 12.38 7.10 67.80
N GLY A 388 12.50 8.38 67.48
CA GLY A 388 13.69 9.15 67.84
C GLY A 388 14.53 9.75 66.70
N ASN A 389 14.35 11.01 66.55
CA ASN A 389 15.32 12.12 66.38
C ASN A 389 16.72 11.84 65.77
N HIS A 390 17.03 12.40 64.65
CA HIS A 390 17.85 13.61 64.45
C HIS A 390 17.86 14.02 63.00
#